data_6fa5f2461eae5483903f08d223c0f5c4
#
_entry.id   6fa5f2461eae5483903f08d223c0f5c4
#
_cell.length_a   1.000
_cell.length_b   1.000
_cell.length_c   1.000
_cell.angle_alpha   90.00
_cell.angle_beta   90.00
_cell.angle_gamma   90.00
#
_symmetry.space_group_name_H-M   'P 1'
#
loop_
_entity.id
_entity.type
_entity.pdbx_description
1 polymer ?
#
loop_
_entity_poly.entity_id
_entity_poly.type
_entity_poly.pdbx_seq_one_letter_code
_entity_poly.pdbx_strand_id
1 'polypeptide(L)'
;MSFVFSGKCNIISLSLMKIILYLREIDRKMKRIFAALTLTFIAASSLAQTGTWSGRLDVSGTTLSLVFHMGDSTATLDVPDQGAKAIPVSVKRSAFGSVELGIPSINASYKGLWTGKLITGTFTQNGMSFTLTLVPGAPVLRRPQTPVGPFAYVNADVSFSNGDAVLKGTLTMPENCSRETPVLLMVTGSGLQNRDEEIFGHKPFAVIADAFANAGIATLRYDDRGFGESTGDAVSCTTEDLKNDALAGIGLLRGKFDHVGVLGHSEGGSIALMLAAEGKVDFVISLAGMVTSGSETLLDQNRRALQMAGMPESETNNYCRFLADAYEAVVNDMPFPSPESYYLSAALKQNASMLSVLLKTPYMKYFLKMNVSDILGSVKCPVMALNGTKDIQVSCKRNLSLLRQGLPGGYSESVPAADSSSDLGSGSGSNFRSATAPTAETRSVSRSASVSDNTSVNVIKAEAGLNHMFQHCRTGEMSEYKEIEETFSPDVLAEMTAWLRTLFAR
;
A
#
# COMPACT_ATOMS: atom_id res chain seq x y z
N MET A 1 61.55 -4.30 94.96
CA MET A 1 61.48 -3.16 94.01
C MET A 1 60.43 -3.44 93.02
N SER A 2 59.25 -2.81 93.17
CA SER A 2 58.05 -2.93 92.34
C SER A 2 58.24 -2.05 91.12
N PHE A 3 57.96 -2.62 89.97
CA PHE A 3 57.72 -1.82 88.77
C PHE A 3 56.30 -2.00 88.29
N VAL A 4 55.56 -0.90 88.42
CA VAL A 4 54.22 -0.74 87.87
C VAL A 4 54.36 -0.49 86.37
N PHE A 5 53.88 -1.43 85.56
CA PHE A 5 53.56 -1.18 84.13
C PHE A 5 52.20 -1.79 83.83
N SER A 6 51.19 -1.01 84.12
CA SER A 6 49.84 -1.38 83.66
C SER A 6 49.05 -0.11 83.38
N GLY A 7 48.59 0.11 82.22
CA GLY A 7 47.54 1.11 81.99
C GLY A 7 47.43 1.72 80.57
N LYS A 8 48.54 1.82 79.84
CA LYS A 8 48.51 2.54 78.55
C LYS A 8 48.37 1.64 77.31
N CYS A 9 48.70 0.32 77.41
CA CYS A 9 48.63 -0.59 76.23
C CYS A 9 47.22 -1.05 75.91
N ASN A 10 46.29 -1.14 76.88
CA ASN A 10 44.93 -1.57 76.70
C ASN A 10 44.00 -0.50 76.03
N ILE A 11 44.29 0.80 76.23
CA ILE A 11 43.46 1.86 75.66
C ILE A 11 43.71 2.03 74.16
N ILE A 12 44.96 1.88 73.69
CA ILE A 12 45.33 1.96 72.28
C ILE A 12 44.75 0.72 71.53
N SER A 13 44.77 -0.44 72.15
CA SER A 13 44.16 -1.70 71.55
C SER A 13 42.63 -1.60 71.41
N LEU A 14 41.94 -1.00 72.41
CA LEU A 14 40.47 -0.83 72.33
C LEU A 14 40.07 0.25 71.30
N SER A 15 40.84 1.30 71.16
CA SER A 15 40.61 2.35 70.20
C SER A 15 40.85 1.84 68.77
N LEU A 16 41.91 1.08 68.54
CA LEU A 16 42.18 0.42 67.22
C LEU A 16 41.12 -0.55 66.82
N MET A 17 40.64 -1.35 67.80
CA MET A 17 39.57 -2.31 67.55
C MET A 17 38.24 -1.65 67.25
N LYS A 18 37.90 -0.51 67.87
CA LYS A 18 36.75 0.30 67.54
C LYS A 18 36.85 0.91 66.13
N ILE A 19 38.02 1.39 65.75
CA ILE A 19 38.26 1.89 64.40
C ILE A 19 38.12 0.81 63.34
N ILE A 20 38.68 -0.41 63.60
CA ILE A 20 38.54 -1.55 62.70
C ILE A 20 37.09 -1.99 62.57
N LEU A 21 36.33 -2.01 63.64
CA LEU A 21 34.89 -2.36 63.59
C LEU A 21 34.10 -1.31 62.85
N TYR A 22 34.41 -0.02 63.05
CA TYR A 22 33.78 1.09 62.33
C TYR A 22 34.08 1.06 60.83
N LEU A 23 35.35 0.79 60.45
CA LEU A 23 35.72 0.62 59.04
C LEU A 23 35.07 -0.59 58.38
N ARG A 24 34.91 -1.72 59.11
CA ARG A 24 34.15 -2.85 58.61
C ARG A 24 32.66 -2.58 58.46
N GLU A 25 32.10 -1.75 59.28
CA GLU A 25 30.68 -1.35 59.16
C GLU A 25 30.46 -0.39 57.98
N ILE A 26 31.39 0.53 57.73
CA ILE A 26 31.40 1.38 56.53
C ILE A 26 31.54 0.52 55.27
N ASP A 27 32.47 -0.44 55.23
CA ASP A 27 32.67 -1.36 54.09
C ASP A 27 31.40 -2.20 53.82
N ARG A 28 30.75 -2.65 54.88
CA ARG A 28 29.49 -3.41 54.77
C ARG A 28 28.34 -2.52 54.30
N LYS A 29 28.23 -1.28 54.73
CA LYS A 29 27.25 -0.29 54.28
C LYS A 29 27.50 0.10 52.81
N MET A 30 28.77 0.38 52.45
CA MET A 30 29.18 0.66 51.07
C MET A 30 28.82 -0.52 50.12
N LYS A 31 29.14 -1.75 50.52
CA LYS A 31 28.77 -2.96 49.72
C LYS A 31 27.26 -3.13 49.56
N ARG A 32 26.46 -2.80 50.57
CA ARG A 32 24.99 -2.80 50.48
C ARG A 32 24.45 -1.71 49.59
N ILE A 33 25.01 -0.51 49.66
CA ILE A 33 24.66 0.62 48.79
C ILE A 33 25.06 0.31 47.35
N PHE A 34 26.25 -0.27 47.12
CA PHE A 34 26.67 -0.69 45.77
C PHE A 34 25.79 -1.81 45.21
N ALA A 35 25.42 -2.79 46.02
CA ALA A 35 24.51 -3.86 45.63
C ALA A 35 23.09 -3.32 45.32
N ALA A 36 22.58 -2.37 46.13
CA ALA A 36 21.29 -1.73 45.89
C ALA A 36 21.30 -0.85 44.63
N LEU A 37 22.37 -0.08 44.40
CA LEU A 37 22.56 0.72 43.19
C LEU A 37 22.67 -0.17 41.92
N THR A 38 23.36 -1.32 42.04
CA THR A 38 23.50 -2.26 40.92
C THR A 38 22.14 -2.93 40.60
N LEU A 39 21.35 -3.30 41.63
CA LEU A 39 20.02 -3.88 41.43
C LEU A 39 19.04 -2.86 40.83
N THR A 40 19.08 -1.57 41.26
CA THR A 40 18.23 -0.53 40.67
C THR A 40 18.64 -0.20 39.24
N PHE A 41 19.94 -0.24 38.91
CA PHE A 41 20.42 -0.03 37.54
C PHE A 41 20.02 -1.19 36.62
N ILE A 42 20.08 -2.44 37.10
CA ILE A 42 19.65 -3.63 36.37
C ILE A 42 18.13 -3.60 36.11
N ALA A 43 17.33 -3.25 37.12
CA ALA A 43 15.88 -3.13 36.98
C ALA A 43 15.48 -1.98 36.00
N ALA A 44 16.16 -0.83 36.09
CA ALA A 44 15.94 0.29 35.18
C ALA A 44 16.34 -0.06 33.73
N SER A 45 17.40 -0.84 33.53
CA SER A 45 17.86 -1.25 32.20
C SER A 45 16.91 -2.25 31.53
N SER A 46 16.26 -3.13 32.28
CA SER A 46 15.30 -4.08 31.72
C SER A 46 13.97 -3.42 31.36
N LEU A 47 13.49 -2.48 32.15
CA LEU A 47 12.30 -1.68 31.87
C LEU A 47 12.49 -0.72 30.66
N ALA A 48 13.71 -0.18 30.50
CA ALA A 48 14.03 0.69 29.39
C ALA A 48 14.03 0.02 28.00
N GLN A 49 14.00 -1.31 27.94
CA GLN A 49 13.97 -2.10 26.70
C GLN A 49 12.58 -2.65 26.37
N THR A 50 11.56 -2.32 27.17
CA THR A 50 10.16 -2.59 26.85
C THR A 50 9.56 -1.50 25.98
N GLY A 51 8.39 -1.77 25.37
CA GLY A 51 7.71 -0.83 24.49
C GLY A 51 7.97 -1.11 23.01
N THR A 52 7.66 -0.14 22.17
CA THR A 52 7.84 -0.26 20.73
C THR A 52 9.23 0.18 20.31
N TRP A 53 9.87 -0.61 19.47
CA TRP A 53 11.18 -0.36 18.90
C TRP A 53 11.15 -0.60 17.40
N SER A 54 11.74 0.26 16.61
CA SER A 54 11.77 0.10 15.16
C SER A 54 13.16 0.27 14.58
N GLY A 55 13.39 -0.38 13.44
CA GLY A 55 14.63 -0.27 12.68
C GLY A 55 14.41 -0.56 11.21
N ARG A 56 15.35 -0.12 10.40
CA ARG A 56 15.34 -0.33 8.93
C ARG A 56 16.38 -1.40 8.59
N LEU A 57 15.95 -2.42 7.88
CA LEU A 57 16.77 -3.54 7.43
C LEU A 57 16.97 -3.45 5.91
N ASP A 58 18.20 -3.24 5.47
CA ASP A 58 18.51 -3.19 4.05
C ASP A 58 18.86 -4.60 3.53
N VAL A 59 18.03 -5.10 2.61
CA VAL A 59 18.17 -6.42 2.00
C VAL A 59 18.22 -6.27 0.48
N SER A 60 19.39 -6.47 -0.12
CA SER A 60 19.57 -6.48 -1.58
C SER A 60 18.96 -5.27 -2.31
N GLY A 61 19.15 -4.07 -1.74
CA GLY A 61 18.64 -2.82 -2.33
C GLY A 61 17.20 -2.45 -1.94
N THR A 62 16.52 -3.30 -1.17
CA THR A 62 15.21 -3.00 -0.59
C THR A 62 15.35 -2.79 0.91
N THR A 63 14.75 -1.71 1.44
CA THR A 63 14.73 -1.44 2.88
C THR A 63 13.39 -1.89 3.46
N LEU A 64 13.44 -2.75 4.49
CA LEU A 64 12.27 -3.19 5.25
C LEU A 64 12.23 -2.49 6.61
N SER A 65 11.08 -2.02 7.02
CA SER A 65 10.82 -1.50 8.36
C SER A 65 10.44 -2.66 9.28
N LEU A 66 11.19 -2.85 10.36
CA LEU A 66 10.88 -3.83 11.39
C LEU A 66 10.41 -3.10 12.64
N VAL A 67 9.24 -3.46 13.16
CA VAL A 67 8.64 -2.84 14.36
C VAL A 67 8.43 -3.93 15.42
N PHE A 68 9.23 -3.88 16.47
CA PHE A 68 9.13 -4.82 17.59
C PHE A 68 8.32 -4.20 18.73
N HIS A 69 7.24 -4.84 19.12
CA HIS A 69 6.46 -4.51 20.32
C HIS A 69 6.94 -5.40 21.46
N MET A 70 7.86 -4.89 22.28
CA MET A 70 8.56 -5.67 23.30
C MET A 70 7.90 -5.50 24.67
N GLY A 71 7.31 -6.55 25.20
CA GLY A 71 6.89 -6.69 26.60
C GLY A 71 8.01 -7.27 27.47
N ASP A 72 7.69 -7.65 28.71
CA ASP A 72 8.69 -8.18 29.66
C ASP A 72 9.27 -9.51 29.22
N SER A 73 8.44 -10.45 28.76
CA SER A 73 8.83 -11.81 28.36
C SER A 73 8.34 -12.21 26.96
N THR A 74 7.48 -11.42 26.36
CA THR A 74 6.90 -11.66 25.04
C THR A 74 7.06 -10.44 24.16
N ALA A 75 7.13 -10.63 22.85
CA ALA A 75 7.12 -9.56 21.89
C ALA A 75 6.38 -10.00 20.62
N THR A 76 6.03 -9.02 19.78
CA THR A 76 5.60 -9.25 18.42
C THR A 76 6.42 -8.40 17.47
N LEU A 77 6.51 -8.84 16.22
CA LEU A 77 7.13 -8.12 15.12
C LEU A 77 6.06 -7.78 14.09
N ASP A 78 6.00 -6.52 13.71
CA ASP A 78 5.31 -6.08 12.51
C ASP A 78 6.33 -5.75 11.42
N VAL A 79 6.00 -6.11 10.18
CA VAL A 79 6.75 -5.72 8.97
C VAL A 79 5.79 -4.95 8.07
N PRO A 80 5.60 -3.64 8.31
CA PRO A 80 4.61 -2.83 7.60
C PRO A 80 4.78 -2.87 6.08
N ASP A 81 6.03 -2.92 5.61
CA ASP A 81 6.38 -2.98 4.19
C ASP A 81 5.91 -4.28 3.49
N GLN A 82 5.53 -5.29 4.26
CA GLN A 82 5.04 -6.59 3.78
C GLN A 82 3.60 -6.90 4.27
N GLY A 83 2.95 -5.93 4.92
CA GLY A 83 1.62 -6.12 5.51
C GLY A 83 1.56 -7.13 6.67
N ALA A 84 2.69 -7.67 7.10
CA ALA A 84 2.75 -8.65 8.16
C ALA A 84 2.63 -7.98 9.53
N LYS A 85 1.75 -8.50 10.40
CA LYS A 85 1.47 -7.95 11.74
C LYS A 85 1.50 -9.06 12.79
N ALA A 86 1.88 -8.67 14.00
CA ALA A 86 1.83 -9.49 15.20
C ALA A 86 2.55 -10.86 15.11
N ILE A 87 3.63 -10.94 14.32
CA ILE A 87 4.45 -12.16 14.24
C ILE A 87 5.02 -12.44 15.63
N PRO A 88 4.81 -13.63 16.22
CA PRO A 88 5.30 -13.95 17.55
C PRO A 88 6.83 -13.92 17.65
N VAL A 89 7.33 -13.26 18.70
CA VAL A 89 8.77 -13.11 18.98
C VAL A 89 9.07 -13.57 20.40
N SER A 90 10.06 -14.44 20.56
CA SER A 90 10.63 -14.77 21.85
C SER A 90 11.68 -13.75 22.27
N VAL A 91 11.69 -13.35 23.54
CA VAL A 91 12.62 -12.32 24.05
C VAL A 91 13.49 -12.89 25.16
N LYS A 92 14.80 -12.68 25.06
CA LYS A 92 15.77 -12.91 26.13
C LYS A 92 16.56 -11.64 26.37
N ARG A 93 16.69 -11.25 27.63
CA ARG A 93 17.47 -10.07 28.04
C ARG A 93 18.51 -10.46 29.09
N SER A 94 19.65 -9.79 29.06
CA SER A 94 20.67 -9.92 30.12
C SER A 94 20.74 -8.68 30.97
N ALA A 95 21.28 -8.84 32.18
CA ALA A 95 21.54 -7.75 33.10
C ALA A 95 22.51 -6.68 32.54
N PHE A 96 23.23 -6.99 31.48
CA PHE A 96 24.22 -6.10 30.86
C PHE A 96 23.68 -5.44 29.55
N GLY A 97 22.36 -5.45 29.36
CA GLY A 97 21.70 -4.76 28.25
C GLY A 97 21.69 -5.53 26.93
N SER A 98 22.08 -6.82 26.89
CA SER A 98 21.90 -7.61 25.67
C SER A 98 20.44 -8.00 25.49
N VAL A 99 19.96 -7.91 24.23
CA VAL A 99 18.63 -8.29 23.80
C VAL A 99 18.77 -9.35 22.70
N GLU A 100 18.15 -10.51 22.91
CA GLU A 100 18.02 -11.53 21.88
C GLU A 100 16.55 -11.74 21.58
N LEU A 101 16.18 -11.61 20.29
CA LEU A 101 14.84 -11.83 19.76
C LEU A 101 14.88 -13.03 18.82
N GLY A 102 14.01 -14.00 19.04
CA GLY A 102 13.86 -15.18 18.17
C GLY A 102 12.52 -15.12 17.45
N ILE A 103 12.50 -15.29 16.12
CA ILE A 103 11.32 -15.25 15.25
C ILE A 103 11.24 -16.57 14.46
N PRO A 104 10.82 -17.68 15.10
CA PRO A 104 10.88 -19.01 14.48
C PRO A 104 10.06 -19.15 13.21
N SER A 105 8.91 -18.48 13.13
CA SER A 105 7.99 -18.56 11.98
C SER A 105 8.61 -18.13 10.65
N ILE A 106 9.65 -17.27 10.70
CA ILE A 106 10.36 -16.79 9.52
C ILE A 106 11.85 -17.18 9.53
N ASN A 107 12.23 -18.13 10.41
CA ASN A 107 13.61 -18.59 10.60
C ASN A 107 14.59 -17.42 10.80
N ALA A 108 14.22 -16.47 11.67
CA ALA A 108 15.01 -15.27 11.93
C ALA A 108 15.32 -15.08 13.42
N SER A 109 16.39 -14.32 13.69
CA SER A 109 16.79 -13.89 15.03
C SER A 109 17.46 -12.53 14.98
N TYR A 110 17.39 -11.82 16.10
CA TYR A 110 18.13 -10.58 16.32
C TYR A 110 18.93 -10.66 17.62
N LYS A 111 20.19 -10.22 17.57
CA LYS A 111 21.06 -10.09 18.74
C LYS A 111 21.61 -8.67 18.79
N GLY A 112 21.22 -7.92 19.81
CA GLY A 112 21.61 -6.52 19.96
C GLY A 112 22.06 -6.18 21.37
N LEU A 113 22.74 -5.04 21.49
CA LEU A 113 23.18 -4.43 22.74
C LEU A 113 22.50 -3.07 22.91
N TRP A 114 21.85 -2.86 24.03
CA TRP A 114 21.27 -1.57 24.40
C TRP A 114 22.37 -0.60 24.85
N THR A 115 22.41 0.58 24.23
CA THR A 115 23.41 1.62 24.46
C THR A 115 22.86 2.83 25.23
N GLY A 116 21.71 2.68 25.88
CA GLY A 116 21.01 3.75 26.63
C GLY A 116 19.92 4.46 25.83
N LYS A 117 20.05 4.53 24.51
CA LYS A 117 19.05 5.14 23.59
C LYS A 117 18.67 4.24 22.43
N LEU A 118 19.57 3.37 22.00
CA LEU A 118 19.43 2.53 20.83
C LEU A 118 19.71 1.08 21.22
N ILE A 119 19.21 0.12 20.41
CA ILE A 119 19.65 -1.27 20.44
C ILE A 119 20.34 -1.54 19.11
N THR A 120 21.66 -1.70 19.12
CA THR A 120 22.42 -1.98 17.89
C THR A 120 22.84 -3.43 17.86
N GLY A 121 22.67 -4.10 16.74
CA GLY A 121 22.95 -5.53 16.65
C GLY A 121 22.88 -6.09 15.24
N THR A 122 22.73 -7.41 15.18
CA THR A 122 22.68 -8.19 13.96
C THR A 122 21.34 -8.93 13.88
N PHE A 123 20.64 -8.72 12.78
CA PHE A 123 19.48 -9.51 12.37
C PHE A 123 19.95 -10.62 11.45
N THR A 124 19.57 -11.85 11.74
CA THR A 124 19.94 -13.01 10.92
C THR A 124 18.68 -13.71 10.44
N GLN A 125 18.55 -13.97 9.15
CA GLN A 125 17.44 -14.71 8.56
C GLN A 125 17.96 -15.69 7.53
N ASN A 126 17.56 -16.96 7.62
CA ASN A 126 17.97 -18.03 6.69
C ASN A 126 19.51 -18.11 6.51
N GLY A 127 20.27 -17.84 7.58
CA GLY A 127 21.74 -17.85 7.55
C GLY A 127 22.40 -16.56 7.03
N MET A 128 21.66 -15.62 6.49
CA MET A 128 22.16 -14.30 6.10
C MET A 128 22.08 -13.33 7.29
N SER A 129 23.11 -12.50 7.44
CA SER A 129 23.22 -11.57 8.56
C SER A 129 23.28 -10.11 8.05
N PHE A 130 22.53 -9.25 8.76
CA PHE A 130 22.39 -7.83 8.42
C PHE A 130 22.59 -7.00 9.69
N THR A 131 23.21 -5.84 9.57
CA THR A 131 23.26 -4.87 10.67
C THR A 131 21.88 -4.24 10.84
N LEU A 132 21.40 -4.19 12.10
CA LEU A 132 20.13 -3.56 12.43
C LEU A 132 20.27 -2.75 13.70
N THR A 133 19.91 -1.47 13.63
CA THR A 133 19.80 -0.58 14.79
C THR A 133 18.33 -0.29 15.05
N LEU A 134 17.87 -0.57 16.28
CA LEU A 134 16.53 -0.28 16.73
C LEU A 134 16.51 1.04 17.50
N VAL A 135 15.58 1.92 17.16
CA VAL A 135 15.26 3.17 17.84
C VAL A 135 13.95 3.04 18.60
N PRO A 136 13.74 3.75 19.71
CA PRO A 136 12.46 3.76 20.42
C PRO A 136 11.34 4.34 19.55
N GLY A 137 10.15 3.74 19.62
CA GLY A 137 8.96 4.13 18.87
C GLY A 137 8.79 3.38 17.58
N ALA A 138 7.58 3.49 17.02
CA ALA A 138 7.30 3.05 15.67
C ALA A 138 7.78 4.10 14.66
N PRO A 139 8.17 3.72 13.44
CA PRO A 139 8.40 4.71 12.39
C PRO A 139 7.12 5.52 12.17
N VAL A 140 7.22 6.84 12.27
CA VAL A 140 6.08 7.70 12.03
C VAL A 140 5.95 7.87 10.52
N LEU A 141 5.10 7.05 9.90
CA LEU A 141 4.67 7.28 8.52
C LEU A 141 3.62 8.41 8.56
N ARG A 142 3.98 9.59 8.04
CA ARG A 142 3.04 10.70 7.97
C ARG A 142 2.11 10.50 6.78
N ARG A 143 0.81 10.41 7.08
CA ARG A 143 -0.27 10.26 6.08
C ARG A 143 -1.33 11.34 6.32
N PRO A 144 -1.01 12.61 5.97
CA PRO A 144 -1.84 13.76 6.35
C PRO A 144 -3.22 13.74 5.72
N GLN A 145 -3.42 13.01 4.64
CA GLN A 145 -4.71 12.91 3.96
C GLN A 145 -5.63 11.83 4.55
N THR A 146 -5.14 10.97 5.48
CA THR A 146 -6.00 9.97 6.12
C THR A 146 -7.14 10.67 6.86
N PRO A 147 -8.41 10.38 6.52
CA PRO A 147 -9.54 11.07 7.12
C PRO A 147 -9.63 10.84 8.63
N VAL A 148 -9.82 11.89 9.39
CA VAL A 148 -9.98 11.85 10.85
C VAL A 148 -11.24 12.64 11.22
N GLY A 149 -12.16 11.99 11.97
CA GLY A 149 -13.40 12.64 12.41
C GLY A 149 -13.21 13.82 13.36
N PRO A 150 -14.26 14.61 13.61
CA PRO A 150 -15.66 14.32 13.23
C PRO A 150 -15.93 14.55 11.74
N PHE A 151 -16.80 13.71 11.15
CA PHE A 151 -17.14 13.76 9.72
C PHE A 151 -18.48 14.48 9.52
N ALA A 152 -18.62 15.21 8.41
CA ALA A 152 -19.88 15.78 7.93
C ALA A 152 -20.71 14.79 7.08
N TYR A 153 -20.40 13.50 7.15
CA TYR A 153 -21.03 12.42 6.42
C TYR A 153 -21.17 11.18 7.30
N VAL A 154 -21.95 10.20 6.87
CA VAL A 154 -22.22 8.98 7.63
C VAL A 154 -21.43 7.81 7.07
N ASN A 155 -20.76 7.07 7.94
CA ASN A 155 -20.18 5.76 7.65
C ASN A 155 -21.06 4.68 8.25
N ALA A 156 -21.58 3.77 7.44
CA ALA A 156 -22.39 2.64 7.89
C ALA A 156 -21.72 1.33 7.53
N ASP A 157 -21.57 0.43 8.49
CA ASP A 157 -21.12 -0.92 8.24
C ASP A 157 -22.19 -1.69 7.46
N VAL A 158 -21.76 -2.38 6.41
CA VAL A 158 -22.63 -3.18 5.56
C VAL A 158 -22.03 -4.56 5.30
N SER A 159 -22.90 -5.51 4.93
CA SER A 159 -22.44 -6.80 4.45
C SER A 159 -23.32 -7.28 3.30
N PHE A 160 -22.72 -8.01 2.38
CA PHE A 160 -23.39 -8.66 1.26
C PHE A 160 -22.71 -9.99 0.96
N SER A 161 -23.39 -10.88 0.23
CA SER A 161 -22.90 -12.23 0.02
C SER A 161 -22.81 -12.57 -1.48
N ASN A 162 -21.76 -13.33 -1.83
CA ASN A 162 -21.61 -13.99 -3.12
C ASN A 162 -21.25 -15.46 -2.88
N GLY A 163 -22.21 -16.36 -3.10
CA GLY A 163 -22.07 -17.76 -2.73
C GLY A 163 -21.84 -17.93 -1.22
N ASP A 164 -20.73 -18.54 -0.85
CA ASP A 164 -20.30 -18.78 0.53
C ASP A 164 -19.49 -17.61 1.13
N ALA A 165 -19.06 -16.67 0.30
CA ALA A 165 -18.36 -15.47 0.75
C ALA A 165 -19.34 -14.44 1.34
N VAL A 166 -19.01 -13.94 2.53
CA VAL A 166 -19.69 -12.79 3.16
C VAL A 166 -18.71 -11.63 3.19
N LEU A 167 -18.99 -10.61 2.37
CA LEU A 167 -18.17 -9.43 2.19
C LEU A 167 -18.59 -8.37 3.21
N LYS A 168 -17.63 -7.81 3.92
CA LYS A 168 -17.82 -6.73 4.91
C LYS A 168 -17.28 -5.44 4.34
N GLY A 169 -18.03 -4.36 4.52
CA GLY A 169 -17.65 -3.07 3.96
C GLY A 169 -18.21 -1.89 4.71
N THR A 170 -17.83 -0.71 4.25
CA THR A 170 -18.30 0.58 4.77
C THR A 170 -18.97 1.37 3.65
N LEU A 171 -20.25 1.64 3.81
CA LEU A 171 -21.02 2.56 2.97
C LEU A 171 -20.87 3.97 3.55
N THR A 172 -20.16 4.83 2.82
CA THR A 172 -19.97 6.23 3.17
C THR A 172 -21.00 7.07 2.40
N MET A 173 -21.82 7.82 3.11
CA MET A 173 -22.95 8.57 2.55
C MET A 173 -22.88 10.03 2.93
N PRO A 174 -23.05 10.97 1.98
CA PRO A 174 -23.22 12.40 2.27
C PRO A 174 -24.37 12.64 3.26
N GLU A 175 -24.36 13.78 3.98
CA GLU A 175 -25.40 14.11 4.96
C GLU A 175 -26.81 14.12 4.33
N ASN A 176 -26.95 14.66 3.12
CA ASN A 176 -28.21 14.75 2.38
C ASN A 176 -28.38 13.63 1.33
N CYS A 177 -27.98 12.41 1.69
CA CYS A 177 -28.04 11.25 0.81
C CYS A 177 -29.49 10.87 0.46
N SER A 178 -29.77 10.66 -0.83
CA SER A 178 -31.07 10.19 -1.34
C SER A 178 -30.88 9.06 -2.36
N ARG A 179 -31.97 8.53 -2.93
CA ARG A 179 -31.88 7.56 -4.02
C ARG A 179 -31.21 8.10 -5.27
N GLU A 180 -31.33 9.40 -5.51
CA GLU A 180 -30.72 10.09 -6.68
C GLU A 180 -29.22 10.39 -6.47
N THR A 181 -28.71 10.23 -5.23
CA THR A 181 -27.28 10.40 -4.95
C THR A 181 -26.47 9.35 -5.74
N PRO A 182 -25.51 9.77 -6.59
CA PRO A 182 -24.65 8.80 -7.27
C PRO A 182 -23.78 8.05 -6.25
N VAL A 183 -23.63 6.75 -6.46
CA VAL A 183 -22.81 5.90 -5.61
C VAL A 183 -21.81 5.10 -6.43
N LEU A 184 -20.60 4.95 -5.92
CA LEU A 184 -19.57 4.07 -6.50
C LEU A 184 -19.25 2.92 -5.56
N LEU A 185 -19.30 1.70 -6.11
CA LEU A 185 -18.58 0.58 -5.50
C LEU A 185 -17.10 0.76 -5.81
N MET A 186 -16.25 0.59 -4.81
CA MET A 186 -14.79 0.70 -4.97
C MET A 186 -14.16 -0.70 -4.96
N VAL A 187 -13.39 -1.02 -6.01
CA VAL A 187 -12.79 -2.34 -6.22
C VAL A 187 -11.26 -2.21 -6.22
N THR A 188 -10.61 -2.93 -5.33
CA THR A 188 -9.16 -2.91 -5.09
C THR A 188 -8.36 -3.53 -6.22
N GLY A 189 -7.05 -3.27 -6.23
CA GLY A 189 -6.10 -3.88 -7.16
C GLY A 189 -5.74 -5.32 -6.81
N SER A 190 -4.76 -5.88 -7.53
CA SER A 190 -4.31 -7.27 -7.39
C SER A 190 -3.81 -7.60 -5.98
N GLY A 191 -4.13 -8.81 -5.53
CA GLY A 191 -3.84 -9.30 -4.19
C GLY A 191 -5.00 -9.04 -3.24
N LEU A 192 -4.99 -9.71 -2.08
CA LEU A 192 -6.05 -9.55 -1.09
C LEU A 192 -5.83 -8.28 -0.28
N GLN A 193 -6.81 -7.40 -0.28
CA GLN A 193 -6.71 -6.08 0.34
C GLN A 193 -7.90 -5.78 1.25
N ASN A 194 -7.68 -4.86 2.21
CA ASN A 194 -8.77 -4.32 2.99
C ASN A 194 -9.52 -3.24 2.19
N ARG A 195 -10.69 -2.86 2.69
CA ARG A 195 -11.59 -1.85 2.08
C ARG A 195 -10.96 -0.48 1.81
N ASP A 196 -9.82 -0.18 2.42
CA ASP A 196 -9.10 1.09 2.25
C ASP A 196 -7.96 1.00 1.23
N GLU A 197 -7.71 -0.20 0.65
CA GLU A 197 -6.56 -0.49 -0.22
C GLU A 197 -5.24 -0.07 0.46
N GLU A 198 -5.06 -0.49 1.73
CA GLU A 198 -3.98 0.00 2.58
C GLU A 198 -2.62 -0.56 2.16
N ILE A 199 -1.71 0.33 1.78
CA ILE A 199 -0.32 0.01 1.47
C ILE A 199 0.62 1.03 2.13
N PHE A 200 1.63 0.58 2.87
CA PHE A 200 2.57 1.45 3.61
C PHE A 200 1.89 2.50 4.49
N GLY A 201 0.71 2.19 5.04
CA GLY A 201 -0.09 3.11 5.84
C GLY A 201 -0.87 4.16 5.03
N HIS A 202 -0.74 4.20 3.71
CA HIS A 202 -1.65 4.93 2.85
C HIS A 202 -2.98 4.21 2.78
N LYS A 203 -4.07 4.98 2.72
CA LYS A 203 -5.45 4.50 2.62
C LYS A 203 -6.16 5.20 1.46
N PRO A 204 -5.76 4.95 0.20
CA PRO A 204 -6.26 5.71 -0.94
C PRO A 204 -7.77 5.67 -1.06
N PHE A 205 -8.41 4.52 -0.84
CA PHE A 205 -9.86 4.42 -0.93
C PHE A 205 -10.59 5.17 0.20
N ALA A 206 -10.00 5.25 1.40
CA ALA A 206 -10.55 6.10 2.45
C ALA A 206 -10.48 7.59 2.08
N VAL A 207 -9.36 8.03 1.48
CA VAL A 207 -9.16 9.42 1.03
C VAL A 207 -10.13 9.78 -0.10
N ILE A 208 -10.32 8.90 -1.08
CA ILE A 208 -11.29 9.12 -2.17
C ILE A 208 -12.72 9.16 -1.62
N ALA A 209 -13.08 8.25 -0.71
CA ALA A 209 -14.41 8.20 -0.12
C ALA A 209 -14.74 9.46 0.70
N ASP A 210 -13.77 10.00 1.44
CA ASP A 210 -13.90 11.27 2.16
C ASP A 210 -14.15 12.44 1.19
N ALA A 211 -13.30 12.55 0.16
CA ALA A 211 -13.44 13.60 -0.85
C ALA A 211 -14.81 13.56 -1.56
N PHE A 212 -15.26 12.35 -1.93
CA PHE A 212 -16.53 12.14 -2.60
C PHE A 212 -17.72 12.43 -1.71
N ALA A 213 -17.71 11.97 -0.44
CA ALA A 213 -18.78 12.23 0.50
C ALA A 213 -18.96 13.74 0.76
N ASN A 214 -17.85 14.49 0.92
CA ASN A 214 -17.86 15.95 1.04
C ASN A 214 -18.34 16.65 -0.25
N ALA A 215 -18.33 15.95 -1.37
CA ALA A 215 -18.81 16.45 -2.68
C ALA A 215 -20.24 16.00 -3.02
N GLY A 216 -20.93 15.28 -2.12
CA GLY A 216 -22.30 14.80 -2.34
C GLY A 216 -22.41 13.46 -3.07
N ILE A 217 -21.34 12.64 -3.08
CA ILE A 217 -21.24 11.36 -3.78
C ILE A 217 -21.04 10.25 -2.73
N ALA A 218 -21.83 9.17 -2.79
CA ALA A 218 -21.70 8.04 -1.90
C ALA A 218 -20.68 7.01 -2.42
N THR A 219 -20.08 6.23 -1.51
CA THR A 219 -19.16 5.14 -1.86
C THR A 219 -19.37 3.91 -0.99
N LEU A 220 -19.18 2.73 -1.57
CA LEU A 220 -19.08 1.46 -0.85
C LEU A 220 -17.68 0.89 -1.05
N ARG A 221 -16.93 0.75 0.05
CA ARG A 221 -15.63 0.07 0.13
C ARG A 221 -15.82 -1.24 0.87
N TYR A 222 -15.16 -2.31 0.45
CA TYR A 222 -15.30 -3.62 1.11
C TYR A 222 -13.96 -4.34 1.18
N ASP A 223 -13.80 -5.21 2.19
CA ASP A 223 -12.64 -6.10 2.30
C ASP A 223 -12.80 -7.23 1.30
N ASP A 224 -11.74 -7.60 0.60
CA ASP A 224 -11.75 -8.71 -0.35
C ASP A 224 -12.13 -10.03 0.33
N ARG A 225 -12.67 -10.98 -0.45
CA ARG A 225 -13.01 -12.30 0.08
C ARG A 225 -11.83 -12.97 0.80
N GLY A 226 -12.08 -13.51 2.00
CA GLY A 226 -11.06 -14.14 2.82
C GLY A 226 -10.01 -13.20 3.40
N PHE A 227 -10.24 -11.88 3.37
CA PHE A 227 -9.36 -10.87 3.94
C PHE A 227 -10.12 -9.93 4.90
N GLY A 228 -9.40 -9.33 5.86
CA GLY A 228 -9.97 -8.39 6.82
C GLY A 228 -11.12 -9.01 7.62
N GLU A 229 -12.31 -8.43 7.50
CA GLU A 229 -13.53 -8.93 8.14
C GLU A 229 -14.39 -9.80 7.21
N SER A 230 -13.99 -9.95 5.94
CA SER A 230 -14.69 -10.75 4.95
C SER A 230 -14.32 -12.23 5.03
N THR A 231 -15.29 -13.09 4.74
CA THR A 231 -15.08 -14.55 4.65
C THR A 231 -15.02 -15.01 3.19
N GLY A 232 -14.77 -16.29 2.97
CA GLY A 232 -14.74 -16.91 1.64
C GLY A 232 -13.37 -17.50 1.30
N ASP A 233 -13.31 -18.26 0.21
CA ASP A 233 -12.09 -18.89 -0.26
C ASP A 233 -11.21 -17.86 -1.01
N ALA A 234 -10.06 -17.54 -0.42
CA ALA A 234 -9.04 -16.68 -1.00
C ALA A 234 -7.98 -17.47 -1.80
N VAL A 235 -7.88 -18.78 -1.62
CA VAL A 235 -6.81 -19.60 -2.20
C VAL A 235 -7.08 -19.97 -3.64
N SER A 236 -8.31 -20.37 -3.92
CA SER A 236 -8.74 -20.73 -5.29
C SER A 236 -9.42 -19.57 -6.05
N CYS A 237 -9.57 -18.41 -5.39
CA CYS A 237 -10.20 -17.21 -5.94
C CYS A 237 -9.52 -16.75 -7.24
N THR A 238 -10.31 -16.33 -8.20
CA THR A 238 -9.88 -15.77 -9.49
C THR A 238 -10.38 -14.34 -9.65
N THR A 239 -9.89 -13.60 -10.64
CA THR A 239 -10.44 -12.27 -11.00
C THR A 239 -11.94 -12.34 -11.32
N GLU A 240 -12.42 -13.47 -11.88
CA GLU A 240 -13.85 -13.69 -12.11
C GLU A 240 -14.66 -13.74 -10.81
N ASP A 241 -14.12 -14.39 -9.77
CA ASP A 241 -14.75 -14.43 -8.45
C ASP A 241 -14.79 -13.04 -7.81
N LEU A 242 -13.71 -12.25 -7.94
CA LEU A 242 -13.65 -10.87 -7.48
C LEU A 242 -14.64 -9.97 -8.24
N LYS A 243 -14.81 -10.18 -9.55
CA LYS A 243 -15.83 -9.50 -10.34
C LYS A 243 -17.24 -9.84 -9.85
N ASN A 244 -17.50 -11.10 -9.51
CA ASN A 244 -18.79 -11.54 -9.00
C ASN A 244 -19.06 -11.02 -7.59
N ASP A 245 -18.02 -10.82 -6.76
CA ASP A 245 -18.13 -10.11 -5.47
C ASP A 245 -18.54 -8.66 -5.68
N ALA A 246 -17.88 -7.98 -6.62
CA ALA A 246 -18.24 -6.61 -6.97
C ALA A 246 -19.69 -6.54 -7.50
N LEU A 247 -20.12 -7.50 -8.32
CA LEU A 247 -21.50 -7.58 -8.82
C LEU A 247 -22.52 -7.74 -7.68
N ALA A 248 -22.20 -8.53 -6.65
CA ALA A 248 -23.05 -8.66 -5.46
C ALA A 248 -23.14 -7.34 -4.68
N GLY A 249 -22.01 -6.60 -4.56
CA GLY A 249 -22.00 -5.26 -3.97
C GLY A 249 -22.83 -4.25 -4.78
N ILE A 250 -22.78 -4.29 -6.10
CA ILE A 250 -23.65 -3.50 -6.99
C ILE A 250 -25.13 -3.84 -6.72
N GLY A 251 -25.45 -5.12 -6.55
CA GLY A 251 -26.81 -5.56 -6.21
C GLY A 251 -27.32 -4.94 -4.91
N LEU A 252 -26.49 -4.87 -3.86
CA LEU A 252 -26.82 -4.16 -2.61
C LEU A 252 -27.09 -2.67 -2.87
N LEU A 253 -26.25 -2.01 -3.66
CA LEU A 253 -26.37 -0.58 -3.96
C LEU A 253 -27.60 -0.26 -4.80
N ARG A 254 -27.93 -1.07 -5.80
CA ARG A 254 -29.16 -0.92 -6.61
C ARG A 254 -30.45 -0.95 -5.79
N GLY A 255 -30.43 -1.64 -4.64
CA GLY A 255 -31.56 -1.59 -3.69
C GLY A 255 -31.77 -0.24 -3.02
N LYS A 256 -30.77 0.66 -3.06
CA LYS A 256 -30.74 1.93 -2.33
C LYS A 256 -30.60 3.16 -3.23
N PHE A 257 -29.93 3.03 -4.39
CA PHE A 257 -29.53 4.13 -5.27
C PHE A 257 -29.94 3.87 -6.71
N ASP A 258 -30.30 4.93 -7.40
CA ASP A 258 -30.71 4.88 -8.82
C ASP A 258 -29.51 4.96 -9.77
N HIS A 259 -28.41 5.59 -9.32
CA HIS A 259 -27.17 5.80 -10.11
C HIS A 259 -26.01 5.06 -9.46
N VAL A 260 -25.65 3.89 -10.00
CA VAL A 260 -24.60 3.02 -9.45
C VAL A 260 -23.46 2.85 -10.43
N GLY A 261 -22.30 3.38 -10.06
CA GLY A 261 -21.04 3.21 -10.78
C GLY A 261 -20.02 2.32 -10.04
N VAL A 262 -18.89 2.11 -10.68
CA VAL A 262 -17.73 1.45 -10.09
C VAL A 262 -16.50 2.32 -10.28
N LEU A 263 -15.73 2.49 -9.20
CA LEU A 263 -14.36 2.96 -9.22
C LEU A 263 -13.46 1.77 -8.95
N GLY A 264 -12.54 1.47 -9.87
CA GLY A 264 -11.58 0.39 -9.68
C GLY A 264 -10.16 0.86 -9.87
N HIS A 265 -9.24 0.34 -9.07
CA HIS A 265 -7.81 0.59 -9.20
C HIS A 265 -7.08 -0.66 -9.71
N SER A 266 -6.15 -0.49 -10.65
CA SER A 266 -5.34 -1.58 -11.19
C SER A 266 -6.23 -2.75 -11.71
N GLU A 267 -6.14 -3.97 -11.17
CA GLU A 267 -7.04 -5.09 -11.50
C GLU A 267 -8.51 -4.74 -11.25
N GLY A 268 -8.81 -3.99 -10.18
CA GLY A 268 -10.16 -3.47 -9.93
C GLY A 268 -10.67 -2.55 -11.04
N GLY A 269 -9.79 -1.79 -11.68
CA GLY A 269 -10.12 -1.00 -12.87
C GLY A 269 -10.47 -1.86 -14.08
N SER A 270 -9.81 -3.02 -14.24
CA SER A 270 -10.18 -4.04 -15.23
C SER A 270 -11.56 -4.63 -14.93
N ILE A 271 -11.82 -5.00 -13.67
CA ILE A 271 -13.12 -5.51 -13.21
C ILE A 271 -14.23 -4.47 -13.47
N ALA A 272 -13.98 -3.19 -13.20
CA ALA A 272 -14.94 -2.12 -13.48
C ALA A 272 -15.32 -2.04 -14.96
N LEU A 273 -14.34 -2.17 -15.87
CA LEU A 273 -14.58 -2.20 -17.32
C LEU A 273 -15.30 -3.47 -17.77
N MET A 274 -15.01 -4.63 -17.15
CA MET A 274 -15.73 -5.88 -17.40
C MET A 274 -17.21 -5.75 -17.03
N LEU A 275 -17.51 -5.20 -15.85
CA LEU A 275 -18.88 -4.93 -15.40
C LEU A 275 -19.61 -3.92 -16.29
N ALA A 276 -18.91 -2.91 -16.79
CA ALA A 276 -19.46 -1.95 -17.76
C ALA A 276 -19.77 -2.60 -19.10
N ALA A 277 -18.89 -3.45 -19.61
CA ALA A 277 -19.12 -4.20 -20.86
C ALA A 277 -20.34 -5.17 -20.75
N GLU A 278 -20.60 -5.69 -19.56
CA GLU A 278 -21.78 -6.49 -19.24
C GLU A 278 -23.05 -5.65 -18.97
N GLY A 279 -22.97 -4.31 -19.00
CA GLY A 279 -24.10 -3.41 -18.77
C GLY A 279 -24.60 -3.43 -17.30
N LYS A 280 -23.73 -3.70 -16.33
CA LYS A 280 -24.10 -3.81 -14.92
C LYS A 280 -24.06 -2.49 -14.16
N VAL A 281 -23.41 -1.46 -14.72
CA VAL A 281 -23.17 -0.17 -14.08
C VAL A 281 -23.51 1.00 -15.00
N ASP A 282 -23.78 2.16 -14.42
CA ASP A 282 -24.21 3.35 -15.13
C ASP A 282 -23.02 4.25 -15.53
N PHE A 283 -21.87 4.12 -14.86
CA PHE A 283 -20.64 4.85 -15.13
C PHE A 283 -19.44 4.18 -14.47
N VAL A 284 -18.24 4.46 -14.95
CA VAL A 284 -16.98 3.86 -14.46
C VAL A 284 -15.90 4.91 -14.28
N ILE A 285 -15.15 4.77 -13.16
CA ILE A 285 -13.82 5.38 -13.01
C ILE A 285 -12.79 4.26 -12.97
N SER A 286 -11.88 4.21 -13.94
CA SER A 286 -10.80 3.24 -14.02
C SER A 286 -9.46 3.94 -13.72
N LEU A 287 -8.90 3.67 -12.55
CA LEU A 287 -7.63 4.20 -12.08
C LEU A 287 -6.52 3.18 -12.41
N ALA A 288 -5.68 3.47 -13.39
CA ALA A 288 -4.61 2.57 -13.87
C ALA A 288 -5.11 1.14 -14.15
N GLY A 289 -6.38 0.98 -14.54
CA GLY A 289 -6.98 -0.32 -14.85
C GLY A 289 -6.34 -0.95 -16.09
N MET A 290 -5.89 -2.19 -15.97
CA MET A 290 -5.24 -2.91 -17.07
C MET A 290 -6.24 -3.25 -18.18
N VAL A 291 -5.92 -2.88 -19.42
CA VAL A 291 -6.70 -3.29 -20.59
C VAL A 291 -5.92 -4.19 -21.56
N THR A 292 -4.60 -4.26 -21.43
CA THR A 292 -3.78 -5.29 -22.09
C THR A 292 -4.06 -6.67 -21.48
N SER A 293 -3.65 -7.74 -22.18
CA SER A 293 -3.73 -9.07 -21.57
C SER A 293 -2.89 -9.15 -20.29
N GLY A 294 -3.29 -10.00 -19.35
CA GLY A 294 -2.52 -10.26 -18.13
C GLY A 294 -1.11 -10.73 -18.44
N SER A 295 -0.94 -11.56 -19.49
CA SER A 295 0.37 -12.00 -19.97
C SER A 295 1.25 -10.84 -20.44
N GLU A 296 0.71 -9.91 -21.25
CA GLU A 296 1.44 -8.71 -21.70
C GLU A 296 1.81 -7.81 -20.53
N THR A 297 0.87 -7.58 -19.60
CA THR A 297 1.10 -6.76 -18.42
C THR A 297 2.22 -7.30 -17.55
N LEU A 298 2.19 -8.58 -17.20
CA LEU A 298 3.22 -9.20 -16.36
C LEU A 298 4.58 -9.24 -17.06
N LEU A 299 4.61 -9.45 -18.38
CA LEU A 299 5.86 -9.44 -19.14
C LEU A 299 6.51 -8.05 -19.13
N ASP A 300 5.70 -6.99 -19.31
CA ASP A 300 6.17 -5.59 -19.25
C ASP A 300 6.67 -5.22 -17.84
N GLN A 301 5.93 -5.60 -16.78
CA GLN A 301 6.34 -5.40 -15.39
C GLN A 301 7.69 -6.08 -15.08
N ASN A 302 7.84 -7.35 -15.44
CA ASN A 302 9.08 -8.09 -15.20
C ASN A 302 10.26 -7.48 -15.98
N ARG A 303 10.07 -7.12 -17.25
CA ARG A 303 11.09 -6.44 -18.05
C ARG A 303 11.56 -5.16 -17.39
N ARG A 304 10.64 -4.30 -16.96
CA ARG A 304 10.96 -3.03 -16.28
C ARG A 304 11.70 -3.27 -14.97
N ALA A 305 11.22 -4.21 -14.15
CA ALA A 305 11.87 -4.54 -12.89
C ALA A 305 13.32 -4.99 -13.08
N LEU A 306 13.61 -5.84 -14.07
CA LEU A 306 14.96 -6.28 -14.39
C LEU A 306 15.84 -5.13 -14.90
N GLN A 307 15.31 -4.27 -15.76
CA GLN A 307 16.03 -3.09 -16.26
C GLN A 307 16.37 -2.12 -15.13
N MET A 308 15.44 -1.86 -14.22
CA MET A 308 15.64 -1.01 -13.04
C MET A 308 16.68 -1.62 -12.07
N ALA A 309 16.69 -2.95 -11.94
CA ALA A 309 17.73 -3.66 -11.19
C ALA A 309 19.11 -3.66 -11.87
N GLY A 310 19.26 -3.01 -13.03
CA GLY A 310 20.52 -2.94 -13.77
C GLY A 310 20.93 -4.26 -14.44
N MET A 311 19.97 -5.17 -14.66
CA MET A 311 20.23 -6.44 -15.33
C MET A 311 20.69 -6.21 -16.78
N PRO A 312 21.71 -6.93 -17.27
CA PRO A 312 22.14 -6.84 -18.67
C PRO A 312 20.97 -7.11 -19.64
N GLU A 313 20.92 -6.36 -20.72
CA GLU A 313 19.83 -6.47 -21.70
C GLU A 313 19.67 -7.88 -22.26
N SER A 314 20.79 -8.58 -22.53
CA SER A 314 20.78 -9.95 -23.02
C SER A 314 20.13 -10.92 -22.02
N GLU A 315 20.41 -10.77 -20.73
CA GLU A 315 19.84 -11.60 -19.67
C GLU A 315 18.36 -11.25 -19.44
N THR A 316 18.02 -9.96 -19.44
CA THR A 316 16.64 -9.48 -19.42
C THR A 316 15.80 -10.07 -20.56
N ASN A 317 16.34 -10.05 -21.79
CA ASN A 317 15.65 -10.61 -22.96
C ASN A 317 15.49 -12.12 -22.87
N ASN A 318 16.50 -12.85 -22.38
CA ASN A 318 16.41 -14.30 -22.17
C ASN A 318 15.34 -14.66 -21.13
N TYR A 319 15.29 -13.92 -20.01
CA TYR A 319 14.28 -14.17 -18.97
C TYR A 319 12.88 -13.80 -19.46
N CYS A 320 12.71 -12.68 -20.15
CA CYS A 320 11.42 -12.31 -20.74
C CYS A 320 10.93 -13.31 -21.79
N ARG A 321 11.82 -13.94 -22.56
CA ARG A 321 11.45 -15.03 -23.46
C ARG A 321 10.98 -16.26 -22.68
N PHE A 322 11.71 -16.66 -21.64
CA PHE A 322 11.26 -17.74 -20.75
C PHE A 322 9.87 -17.45 -20.18
N LEU A 323 9.62 -16.21 -19.69
CA LEU A 323 8.33 -15.80 -19.16
C LEU A 323 7.22 -15.87 -20.20
N ALA A 324 7.47 -15.40 -21.42
CA ALA A 324 6.50 -15.46 -22.52
C ALA A 324 6.10 -16.91 -22.83
N ASP A 325 7.07 -17.80 -22.99
CA ASP A 325 6.84 -19.22 -23.25
C ASP A 325 6.13 -19.91 -22.06
N ALA A 326 6.46 -19.51 -20.82
CA ALA A 326 5.81 -20.01 -19.61
C ALA A 326 4.34 -19.56 -19.51
N TYR A 327 4.05 -18.31 -19.84
CA TYR A 327 2.69 -17.77 -19.86
C TYR A 327 1.86 -18.44 -20.95
N GLU A 328 2.42 -18.60 -22.15
CA GLU A 328 1.77 -19.32 -23.25
C GLU A 328 1.47 -20.78 -22.86
N ALA A 329 2.41 -21.45 -22.21
CA ALA A 329 2.22 -22.83 -21.74
C ALA A 329 1.06 -22.93 -20.72
N VAL A 330 0.93 -21.98 -19.79
CA VAL A 330 -0.16 -21.95 -18.81
C VAL A 330 -1.50 -21.62 -19.47
N VAL A 331 -1.52 -20.67 -20.39
CA VAL A 331 -2.74 -20.26 -21.11
C VAL A 331 -3.30 -21.39 -21.97
N ASN A 332 -2.43 -22.18 -22.61
CA ASN A 332 -2.81 -23.22 -23.56
C ASN A 332 -2.69 -24.65 -22.99
N ASP A 333 -2.51 -24.80 -21.66
CA ASP A 333 -2.35 -26.09 -20.98
C ASP A 333 -1.22 -26.97 -21.59
N MET A 334 -0.13 -26.34 -22.04
CA MET A 334 1.05 -27.00 -22.58
C MET A 334 2.08 -27.34 -21.48
N PRO A 335 3.05 -28.22 -21.78
CA PRO A 335 4.17 -28.48 -20.87
C PRO A 335 4.92 -27.20 -20.52
N PHE A 336 5.18 -26.99 -19.23
CA PHE A 336 5.91 -25.81 -18.75
C PHE A 336 7.37 -25.87 -19.20
N PRO A 337 7.94 -24.76 -19.74
CA PRO A 337 9.28 -24.75 -20.27
C PRO A 337 10.32 -24.95 -19.17
N SER A 338 11.38 -25.72 -19.44
CA SER A 338 12.50 -25.90 -18.51
C SER A 338 13.39 -24.65 -18.49
N PRO A 339 13.63 -24.03 -17.30
CA PRO A 339 14.54 -22.89 -17.20
C PRO A 339 15.98 -23.18 -17.70
N GLU A 340 16.37 -24.46 -17.73
CA GLU A 340 17.69 -24.89 -18.21
C GLU A 340 17.86 -24.71 -19.74
N SER A 341 16.76 -24.61 -20.47
CA SER A 341 16.76 -24.38 -21.92
C SER A 341 17.05 -22.91 -22.29
N TYR A 342 17.14 -22.03 -21.30
CA TYR A 342 17.37 -20.60 -21.49
C TYR A 342 18.72 -20.19 -20.86
N TYR A 343 19.40 -19.24 -21.48
CA TYR A 343 20.66 -18.70 -20.97
C TYR A 343 20.38 -17.74 -19.81
N LEU A 344 20.09 -18.29 -18.62
CA LEU A 344 19.75 -17.57 -17.41
C LEU A 344 20.84 -17.74 -16.35
N SER A 345 21.07 -16.70 -15.55
CA SER A 345 21.87 -16.81 -14.32
C SER A 345 21.23 -17.77 -13.31
N ALA A 346 22.03 -18.28 -12.36
CA ALA A 346 21.52 -19.19 -11.33
C ALA A 346 20.36 -18.59 -10.53
N ALA A 347 20.42 -17.29 -10.23
CA ALA A 347 19.35 -16.58 -9.53
C ALA A 347 18.04 -16.56 -10.33
N LEU A 348 18.11 -16.24 -11.64
CA LEU A 348 16.93 -16.23 -12.50
C LEU A 348 16.36 -17.63 -12.74
N LYS A 349 17.20 -18.68 -12.81
CA LYS A 349 16.73 -20.07 -12.87
C LYS A 349 15.98 -20.47 -11.61
N GLN A 350 16.46 -20.07 -10.45
CA GLN A 350 15.77 -20.29 -9.18
C GLN A 350 14.42 -19.58 -9.16
N ASN A 351 14.36 -18.31 -9.57
CA ASN A 351 13.12 -17.55 -9.67
C ASN A 351 12.14 -18.22 -10.65
N ALA A 352 12.61 -18.64 -11.82
CA ALA A 352 11.81 -19.35 -12.83
C ALA A 352 11.21 -20.64 -12.27
N SER A 353 11.97 -21.39 -11.48
CA SER A 353 11.48 -22.63 -10.83
C SER A 353 10.38 -22.35 -9.80
N MET A 354 10.53 -21.31 -8.97
CA MET A 354 9.49 -20.90 -8.02
C MET A 354 8.25 -20.38 -8.73
N LEU A 355 8.40 -19.60 -9.79
CA LEU A 355 7.31 -19.06 -10.59
C LEU A 355 6.46 -20.17 -11.21
N SER A 356 7.04 -21.32 -11.56
CA SER A 356 6.33 -22.46 -12.13
C SER A 356 5.19 -22.99 -11.24
N VAL A 357 5.29 -22.82 -9.93
CA VAL A 357 4.24 -23.21 -8.98
C VAL A 357 3.14 -22.13 -8.93
N LEU A 358 3.56 -20.87 -8.84
CA LEU A 358 2.63 -19.72 -8.78
C LEU A 358 1.76 -19.63 -10.03
N LEU A 359 2.35 -19.76 -11.22
CA LEU A 359 1.64 -19.63 -12.49
C LEU A 359 0.57 -20.71 -12.73
N LYS A 360 0.64 -21.83 -12.01
CA LYS A 360 -0.37 -22.91 -12.10
C LYS A 360 -1.58 -22.70 -11.20
N THR A 361 -1.59 -21.65 -10.36
CA THR A 361 -2.75 -21.34 -9.52
C THR A 361 -3.96 -20.94 -10.38
N PRO A 362 -5.20 -21.20 -9.91
CA PRO A 362 -6.41 -20.79 -10.63
C PRO A 362 -6.43 -19.29 -10.95
N TYR A 363 -6.03 -18.47 -9.98
CA TYR A 363 -5.90 -17.02 -10.14
C TYR A 363 -4.99 -16.66 -11.33
N MET A 364 -3.74 -17.14 -11.33
CA MET A 364 -2.78 -16.79 -12.37
C MET A 364 -3.20 -17.30 -13.74
N LYS A 365 -3.80 -18.49 -13.81
CA LYS A 365 -4.33 -19.05 -15.06
C LYS A 365 -5.44 -18.18 -15.65
N TYR A 366 -6.35 -17.67 -14.83
CA TYR A 366 -7.39 -16.74 -15.26
C TYR A 366 -6.78 -15.39 -15.65
N PHE A 367 -5.95 -14.81 -14.79
CA PHE A 367 -5.32 -13.52 -14.98
C PHE A 367 -4.53 -13.44 -16.30
N LEU A 368 -3.71 -14.45 -16.60
CA LEU A 368 -2.92 -14.51 -17.83
C LEU A 368 -3.80 -14.53 -19.11
N LYS A 369 -4.98 -15.14 -19.03
CA LYS A 369 -5.95 -15.23 -20.16
C LYS A 369 -6.78 -13.96 -20.32
N MET A 370 -6.97 -13.21 -19.23
CA MET A 370 -7.80 -12.02 -19.22
C MET A 370 -7.27 -10.96 -20.20
N ASN A 371 -8.13 -10.46 -21.09
CA ASN A 371 -7.81 -9.40 -22.03
C ASN A 371 -9.00 -8.42 -22.13
N VAL A 372 -8.92 -7.31 -21.40
CA VAL A 372 -10.01 -6.33 -21.34
C VAL A 372 -10.16 -5.56 -22.66
N SER A 373 -9.09 -5.44 -23.47
CA SER A 373 -9.18 -4.75 -24.76
C SER A 373 -10.23 -5.37 -25.71
N ASP A 374 -10.48 -6.68 -25.61
CA ASP A 374 -11.41 -7.39 -26.48
C ASP A 374 -12.88 -7.04 -26.21
N ILE A 375 -13.19 -6.56 -25.01
CA ILE A 375 -14.56 -6.26 -24.57
C ILE A 375 -14.90 -4.77 -24.53
N LEU A 376 -13.91 -3.87 -24.72
CA LEU A 376 -14.11 -2.42 -24.65
C LEU A 376 -15.23 -1.90 -25.57
N GLY A 377 -15.38 -2.50 -26.75
CA GLY A 377 -16.43 -2.16 -27.71
C GLY A 377 -17.86 -2.41 -27.19
N SER A 378 -18.03 -3.21 -26.14
CA SER A 378 -19.32 -3.49 -25.50
C SER A 378 -19.68 -2.49 -24.40
N VAL A 379 -18.75 -1.63 -23.95
CA VAL A 379 -18.99 -0.61 -22.93
C VAL A 379 -19.87 0.49 -23.48
N LYS A 380 -21.02 0.74 -22.83
CA LYS A 380 -22.02 1.74 -23.27
C LYS A 380 -22.20 2.90 -22.32
N CYS A 381 -21.68 2.79 -21.11
CA CYS A 381 -21.77 3.85 -20.11
C CYS A 381 -20.55 4.79 -20.17
N PRO A 382 -20.65 6.02 -19.59
CA PRO A 382 -19.52 6.92 -19.45
C PRO A 382 -18.34 6.28 -18.70
N VAL A 383 -17.13 6.52 -19.19
CA VAL A 383 -15.89 6.04 -18.59
C VAL A 383 -14.92 7.20 -18.36
N MET A 384 -14.44 7.34 -17.14
CA MET A 384 -13.24 8.10 -16.83
C MET A 384 -12.08 7.13 -16.60
N ALA A 385 -11.06 7.18 -17.45
CA ALA A 385 -9.88 6.32 -17.35
C ALA A 385 -8.62 7.17 -17.18
N LEU A 386 -7.96 7.03 -16.04
CA LEU A 386 -6.78 7.79 -15.66
C LEU A 386 -5.59 6.87 -15.45
N ASN A 387 -4.38 7.32 -15.79
CA ASN A 387 -3.16 6.56 -15.59
C ASN A 387 -1.97 7.50 -15.35
N GLY A 388 -1.16 7.24 -14.33
CA GLY A 388 0.02 8.05 -14.04
C GLY A 388 1.11 7.91 -15.10
N THR A 389 1.76 9.00 -15.50
CA THR A 389 2.84 8.93 -16.51
C THR A 389 4.10 8.27 -16.00
N LYS A 390 4.26 8.15 -14.67
CA LYS A 390 5.35 7.43 -13.99
C LYS A 390 4.91 6.08 -13.44
N ASP A 391 3.78 5.58 -13.88
CA ASP A 391 3.32 4.24 -13.54
C ASP A 391 4.24 3.19 -14.19
N ILE A 392 4.92 2.40 -13.36
CA ILE A 392 5.81 1.32 -13.80
C ILE A 392 5.13 -0.05 -13.79
N GLN A 393 3.91 -0.14 -13.22
CA GLN A 393 3.15 -1.39 -13.14
C GLN A 393 2.20 -1.55 -14.33
N VAL A 394 1.49 -0.48 -14.71
CA VAL A 394 0.62 -0.45 -15.89
C VAL A 394 1.13 0.62 -16.85
N SER A 395 1.50 0.21 -18.07
CA SER A 395 2.04 1.14 -19.07
C SER A 395 1.03 2.20 -19.47
N CYS A 396 1.18 3.42 -18.92
CA CYS A 396 0.29 4.55 -19.20
C CYS A 396 0.05 4.74 -20.70
N LYS A 397 1.11 4.80 -21.51
CA LYS A 397 1.03 5.01 -22.95
C LYS A 397 0.25 3.90 -23.66
N ARG A 398 0.60 2.63 -23.38
CA ARG A 398 -0.02 1.47 -24.02
C ARG A 398 -1.48 1.33 -23.60
N ASN A 399 -1.73 1.42 -22.30
CA ASN A 399 -3.04 1.27 -21.70
C ASN A 399 -4.04 2.31 -22.24
N LEU A 400 -3.71 3.61 -22.14
CA LEU A 400 -4.60 4.67 -22.60
C LEU A 400 -4.80 4.64 -24.13
N SER A 401 -3.79 4.19 -24.91
CA SER A 401 -3.94 4.00 -26.36
C SER A 401 -5.01 2.96 -26.70
N LEU A 402 -5.04 1.84 -25.97
CA LEU A 402 -6.03 0.79 -26.17
C LEU A 402 -7.44 1.24 -25.75
N LEU A 403 -7.56 1.98 -24.65
CA LEU A 403 -8.82 2.58 -24.21
C LEU A 403 -9.39 3.54 -25.27
N ARG A 404 -8.55 4.43 -25.84
CA ARG A 404 -8.95 5.38 -26.90
C ARG A 404 -9.39 4.69 -28.18
N GLN A 405 -8.83 3.52 -28.48
CA GLN A 405 -9.16 2.74 -29.67
C GLN A 405 -10.38 1.85 -29.46
N GLY A 406 -10.58 1.29 -28.27
CA GLY A 406 -11.58 0.26 -28.01
C GLY A 406 -12.90 0.81 -27.46
N LEU A 407 -12.91 1.89 -26.69
CA LEU A 407 -14.13 2.45 -26.14
C LEU A 407 -14.97 3.14 -27.22
N PRO A 408 -16.28 2.86 -27.31
CA PRO A 408 -17.17 3.53 -28.25
C PRO A 408 -17.41 5.00 -27.84
N GLY A 409 -17.76 5.83 -28.81
CA GLY A 409 -17.99 7.25 -28.61
C GLY A 409 -16.72 8.09 -28.69
N GLY A 410 -16.84 9.36 -28.41
CA GLY A 410 -15.73 10.29 -28.34
C GLY A 410 -15.03 10.21 -26.98
N TYR A 411 -13.82 10.75 -26.89
CA TYR A 411 -13.15 10.98 -25.62
C TYR A 411 -12.57 12.39 -25.53
N SER A 412 -12.43 12.89 -24.31
CA SER A 412 -11.71 14.13 -23.98
C SER A 412 -10.49 13.78 -23.11
N GLU A 413 -9.47 14.60 -23.16
CA GLU A 413 -8.33 14.59 -22.22
C GLU A 413 -8.53 15.58 -21.05
N SER A 414 -9.67 16.26 -21.00
CA SER A 414 -10.06 17.15 -19.91
C SER A 414 -11.53 16.95 -19.57
N VAL A 415 -11.86 17.19 -18.29
CA VAL A 415 -13.26 17.21 -17.84
C VAL A 415 -13.97 18.40 -18.50
N PRO A 416 -15.14 18.21 -19.14
CA PRO A 416 -15.93 19.34 -19.63
C PRO A 416 -16.25 20.32 -18.49
N ALA A 417 -16.13 21.61 -18.74
CA ALA A 417 -16.55 22.61 -17.76
C ALA A 417 -18.07 22.49 -17.55
N ALA A 418 -18.50 22.38 -16.28
CA ALA A 418 -19.92 22.47 -15.97
C ALA A 418 -20.45 23.81 -16.45
N ASP A 419 -21.53 23.81 -17.26
CA ASP A 419 -22.20 25.04 -17.72
C ASP A 419 -22.61 25.85 -16.49
N SER A 420 -21.85 26.92 -16.20
CA SER A 420 -22.21 27.91 -15.20
C SER A 420 -23.22 28.90 -15.83
N SER A 421 -24.37 28.41 -16.23
CA SER A 421 -25.52 29.27 -16.57
C SER A 421 -26.37 29.49 -15.32
N SER A 422 -25.87 30.34 -14.42
CA SER A 422 -26.70 31.11 -13.51
C SER A 422 -26.28 32.57 -13.65
N ASP A 423 -27.11 33.28 -14.38
CA ASP A 423 -27.20 34.73 -14.47
C ASP A 423 -26.97 35.43 -13.11
N LEU A 424 -25.95 36.26 -13.02
CA LEU A 424 -25.92 37.40 -12.12
C LEU A 424 -25.14 38.53 -12.79
N GLY A 425 -25.88 39.57 -13.08
CA GLY A 425 -25.69 40.84 -13.69
C GLY A 425 -24.31 41.52 -13.64
N SER A 426 -24.02 42.08 -14.77
CA SER A 426 -23.38 43.36 -15.08
C SER A 426 -22.56 44.08 -14.00
N GLY A 427 -21.28 44.31 -14.33
CA GLY A 427 -20.43 45.31 -13.68
C GLY A 427 -19.13 45.53 -14.44
N SER A 428 -19.16 46.55 -15.25
CA SER A 428 -18.13 47.21 -16.05
C SER A 428 -16.68 47.21 -15.58
N GLY A 429 -15.76 47.00 -16.54
CA GLY A 429 -14.60 47.90 -16.76
C GLY A 429 -13.24 47.50 -16.27
N SER A 430 -12.33 47.13 -17.12
CA SER A 430 -11.24 47.96 -17.63
C SER A 430 -10.15 47.15 -18.33
N ASN A 431 -9.75 47.68 -19.45
CA ASN A 431 -8.64 47.22 -20.29
C ASN A 431 -7.28 47.16 -19.60
N PHE A 432 -6.50 46.10 -19.87
CA PHE A 432 -5.05 46.29 -20.08
C PHE A 432 -4.58 45.38 -21.24
N ARG A 433 -4.06 46.04 -22.27
CA ARG A 433 -3.30 45.43 -23.38
C ARG A 433 -1.84 45.31 -23.00
N SER A 434 -1.20 44.25 -23.44
CA SER A 434 0.15 44.21 -24.05
C SER A 434 0.59 42.75 -24.15
N ALA A 435 0.91 42.25 -25.20
CA ALA A 435 1.75 42.30 -26.38
C ALA A 435 2.54 41.00 -26.56
N THR A 436 2.24 40.32 -27.68
CA THR A 436 3.12 39.66 -28.68
C THR A 436 4.32 38.80 -28.21
N ALA A 437 4.53 37.63 -28.64
CA ALA A 437 4.47 36.68 -29.78
C ALA A 437 5.64 35.69 -29.63
N PRO A 438 5.93 34.65 -30.38
CA PRO A 438 5.29 34.13 -31.59
C PRO A 438 5.04 32.59 -31.63
N THR A 439 4.19 32.24 -32.52
CA THR A 439 3.80 31.00 -33.19
C THR A 439 4.79 29.84 -33.31
N ALA A 440 4.30 28.63 -32.98
CA ALA A 440 4.64 27.40 -33.67
C ALA A 440 3.35 26.67 -34.06
N GLU A 441 3.14 26.51 -35.34
CA GLU A 441 1.98 25.86 -35.96
C GLU A 441 1.98 24.36 -35.62
N THR A 442 0.93 23.88 -34.95
CA THR A 442 0.54 22.51 -34.96
C THR A 442 -0.82 22.39 -35.63
N ARG A 443 -0.85 21.75 -36.78
CA ARG A 443 -2.05 21.44 -37.53
C ARG A 443 -2.98 20.56 -36.69
N SER A 444 -4.04 21.14 -36.17
CA SER A 444 -5.21 20.44 -35.66
C SER A 444 -6.07 19.99 -36.83
N VAL A 445 -6.20 18.67 -37.01
CA VAL A 445 -7.24 18.11 -37.87
C VAL A 445 -8.55 18.13 -37.10
N SER A 446 -9.30 19.20 -37.22
CA SER A 446 -10.67 19.27 -36.74
C SER A 446 -11.57 18.50 -37.69
N ARG A 447 -12.03 17.30 -37.28
CA ARG A 447 -13.23 16.71 -37.86
C ARG A 447 -14.44 17.31 -37.15
N SER A 448 -15.13 18.19 -37.82
CA SER A 448 -16.47 18.67 -37.45
C SER A 448 -17.45 17.48 -37.58
N ALA A 449 -17.87 16.91 -36.45
CA ALA A 449 -19.06 16.08 -36.37
C ALA A 449 -20.20 16.93 -35.84
N SER A 450 -21.30 16.92 -36.55
CA SER A 450 -22.55 17.60 -36.23
C SER A 450 -23.10 17.13 -34.89
N VAL A 451 -23.40 18.08 -34.00
CA VAL A 451 -24.03 17.88 -32.70
C VAL A 451 -25.46 17.38 -32.89
N SER A 452 -25.75 16.16 -32.51
CA SER A 452 -27.05 15.69 -32.04
C SER A 452 -26.84 14.54 -31.07
N ASP A 453 -27.50 14.64 -29.95
CA ASP A 453 -27.56 13.73 -28.81
C ASP A 453 -26.42 13.86 -27.79
N ASN A 454 -26.88 14.10 -26.58
CA ASN A 454 -26.12 14.25 -25.32
C ASN A 454 -25.39 12.94 -24.96
N THR A 455 -24.45 12.50 -25.79
CA THR A 455 -23.58 11.38 -25.51
C THR A 455 -22.46 11.87 -24.58
N SER A 456 -22.52 11.45 -23.32
CA SER A 456 -21.48 11.68 -22.33
C SER A 456 -20.11 11.25 -22.90
N VAL A 457 -19.21 12.23 -23.01
CA VAL A 457 -17.87 12.01 -23.55
C VAL A 457 -17.05 11.26 -22.51
N ASN A 458 -16.39 10.14 -22.90
CA ASN A 458 -15.41 9.50 -22.08
C ASN A 458 -14.23 10.43 -21.78
N VAL A 459 -13.66 10.36 -20.58
CA VAL A 459 -12.41 11.04 -20.21
C VAL A 459 -11.28 10.02 -20.17
N ILE A 460 -10.26 10.18 -21.02
CA ILE A 460 -9.12 9.26 -21.08
C ILE A 460 -7.83 10.09 -21.00
N LYS A 461 -7.22 10.14 -19.82
CA LYS A 461 -6.15 11.08 -19.52
C LYS A 461 -4.94 10.45 -18.87
N ALA A 462 -3.74 10.94 -19.25
CA ALA A 462 -2.47 10.66 -18.60
C ALA A 462 -2.20 11.71 -17.52
N GLU A 463 -2.04 11.25 -16.27
CA GLU A 463 -1.74 12.13 -15.14
C GLU A 463 -0.25 12.34 -15.00
N ALA A 464 0.19 13.57 -15.25
CA ALA A 464 1.61 13.90 -15.31
C ALA A 464 2.30 13.77 -13.95
N GLY A 465 3.42 13.06 -13.93
CA GLY A 465 4.28 12.93 -12.73
C GLY A 465 3.76 11.97 -11.65
N LEU A 466 2.61 11.32 -11.86
CA LEU A 466 2.01 10.40 -10.88
C LEU A 466 2.46 8.96 -11.10
N ASN A 467 2.63 8.22 -10.00
CA ASN A 467 2.91 6.79 -9.98
C ASN A 467 1.61 5.96 -10.11
N HIS A 468 1.73 4.65 -9.92
CA HIS A 468 0.58 3.71 -9.96
C HIS A 468 -0.49 4.01 -8.91
N MET A 469 -0.08 4.52 -7.72
CA MET A 469 -0.98 4.91 -6.63
C MET A 469 -1.52 6.34 -6.75
N PHE A 470 -1.30 7.01 -7.89
CA PHE A 470 -1.67 8.41 -8.13
C PHE A 470 -1.03 9.39 -7.12
N GLN A 471 0.20 9.12 -6.73
CA GLN A 471 1.01 10.00 -5.89
C GLN A 471 2.03 10.75 -6.77
N HIS A 472 2.32 12.01 -6.46
CA HIS A 472 3.46 12.71 -7.04
C HIS A 472 4.76 12.02 -6.60
N CYS A 473 5.59 11.63 -7.55
CA CYS A 473 6.76 10.82 -7.29
C CYS A 473 7.94 11.25 -8.16
N ARG A 474 9.13 10.77 -7.80
CA ARG A 474 10.35 11.02 -8.57
C ARG A 474 10.57 9.97 -9.67
N THR A 475 10.49 8.68 -9.32
CA THR A 475 10.79 7.56 -10.22
C THR A 475 9.56 6.72 -10.58
N GLY A 476 8.57 6.65 -9.68
CA GLY A 476 7.42 5.75 -9.76
C GLY A 476 7.66 4.37 -9.17
N GLU A 477 8.85 4.12 -8.61
CA GLU A 477 9.19 2.87 -7.96
C GLU A 477 8.39 2.65 -6.67
N MET A 478 8.01 1.40 -6.41
CA MET A 478 7.31 1.02 -5.18
C MET A 478 8.12 1.36 -3.91
N SER A 479 9.45 1.41 -4.02
CA SER A 479 10.34 1.82 -2.93
C SER A 479 10.10 3.25 -2.46
N GLU A 480 9.58 4.13 -3.32
CA GLU A 480 9.24 5.51 -2.97
C GLU A 480 7.91 5.62 -2.18
N TYR A 481 6.97 4.67 -2.34
CA TYR A 481 5.61 4.79 -1.78
C TYR A 481 5.61 5.06 -0.28
N LYS A 482 6.47 4.39 0.46
CA LYS A 482 6.58 4.58 1.92
C LYS A 482 7.13 5.94 2.33
N GLU A 483 7.95 6.57 1.49
CA GLU A 483 8.58 7.87 1.76
C GLU A 483 7.69 9.06 1.35
N ILE A 484 6.76 8.84 0.45
CA ILE A 484 5.81 9.87 -0.01
C ILE A 484 4.76 10.08 1.08
N GLU A 485 4.52 11.33 1.50
CA GLU A 485 3.47 11.66 2.48
C GLU A 485 2.07 11.74 1.82
N GLU A 486 2.02 12.12 0.55
CA GLU A 486 0.78 12.17 -0.24
C GLU A 486 0.21 10.77 -0.44
N THR A 487 -1.05 10.56 -0.10
CA THR A 487 -1.74 9.29 -0.31
C THR A 487 -2.37 9.21 -1.69
N PHE A 488 -2.97 10.32 -2.15
CA PHE A 488 -3.60 10.40 -3.46
C PHE A 488 -3.58 11.86 -3.95
N SER A 489 -3.34 12.08 -5.24
CA SER A 489 -3.26 13.43 -5.80
C SER A 489 -4.54 14.22 -5.58
N PRO A 490 -4.49 15.42 -4.94
CA PRO A 490 -5.64 16.28 -4.77
C PRO A 490 -6.25 16.76 -6.12
N ASP A 491 -5.42 16.93 -7.15
CA ASP A 491 -5.86 17.35 -8.47
C ASP A 491 -6.73 16.27 -9.13
N VAL A 492 -6.31 14.99 -9.00
CA VAL A 492 -7.09 13.85 -9.51
C VAL A 492 -8.40 13.70 -8.73
N LEU A 493 -8.40 13.90 -7.40
CA LEU A 493 -9.63 13.91 -6.60
C LEU A 493 -10.62 14.98 -7.08
N ALA A 494 -10.12 16.19 -7.32
CA ALA A 494 -10.93 17.30 -7.83
C ALA A 494 -11.47 16.99 -9.23
N GLU A 495 -10.67 16.43 -10.11
CA GLU A 495 -11.05 16.06 -11.47
C GLU A 495 -12.12 14.97 -11.51
N MET A 496 -11.95 13.88 -10.74
CA MET A 496 -12.97 12.83 -10.61
C MET A 496 -14.29 13.39 -10.09
N THR A 497 -14.21 14.25 -9.07
CA THR A 497 -15.38 14.90 -8.48
C THR A 497 -16.10 15.81 -9.49
N ALA A 498 -15.35 16.60 -10.25
CA ALA A 498 -15.88 17.46 -11.28
C ALA A 498 -16.58 16.65 -12.38
N TRP A 499 -15.95 15.58 -12.86
CA TRP A 499 -16.54 14.69 -13.86
C TRP A 499 -17.85 14.07 -13.40
N LEU A 500 -17.90 13.53 -12.18
CA LEU A 500 -19.14 12.98 -11.60
C LEU A 500 -20.24 14.04 -11.50
N ARG A 501 -19.91 15.28 -11.14
CA ARG A 501 -20.87 16.38 -11.13
C ARG A 501 -21.42 16.69 -12.53
N THR A 502 -20.61 16.61 -13.58
CA THR A 502 -21.12 16.82 -14.96
C THR A 502 -22.10 15.75 -15.40
N LEU A 503 -21.97 14.51 -14.91
CA LEU A 503 -22.90 13.42 -15.23
C LEU A 503 -24.24 13.58 -14.51
N PHE A 504 -24.25 14.16 -13.31
CA PHE A 504 -25.41 14.21 -12.41
C PHE A 504 -25.85 15.63 -12.03
N ALA A 505 -25.27 16.69 -12.67
CA ALA A 505 -25.75 18.05 -12.53
C ALA A 505 -27.15 18.15 -13.15
N ARG A 506 -28.15 18.40 -12.31
CA ARG A 506 -29.50 18.78 -12.69
C ARG A 506 -29.83 20.16 -12.14
#